data_50a08377f33af42bf8221e91cfd2930b
#
_entry.id   50a08377f33af42bf8221e91cfd2930b
#
_cell.length_a   1.000
_cell.length_b   1.000
_cell.length_c   1.000
_cell.angle_alpha   90.00
_cell.angle_beta   90.00
_cell.angle_gamma   90.00
#
_symmetry.space_group_name_H-M   'P 1'
#
loop_
_entity.id
_entity.type
_entity.pdbx_description
1 polymer ?
#
loop_
_entity_poly.entity_id
_entity_poly.type
_entity_poly.pdbx_seq_one_letter_code
_entity_poly.pdbx_strand_id
1 'polypeptide(L)'
;MKFGVREICDVVFKATANNQKIGQKTFKKGQPCFMIDTAKTSSLEQATTTVYAQGGKGNNRLIAWEGEKTMTFTVEDALISPMGLAVLSGAGLINPDKKNVSHVHITVNKMTNSTGVAEVDLDDLREETGLNTATSFIVCGVIPAYATVLDGSGAGIDWISDVTISGTKATEDTTEGHEDYKVDKDTVAKFTLKDSAGQTVNGKTVQLDFYLIMTTGVTEVEIKPEDFGGYFYVEAQTLFRREDDGQDMAAEIILPRVKVQSGFTFSMASSGDPSTFTFTMDAFPGYTQFDSTKKVMCVMQVIGTDNLGNDSDSVHAKQHGTLTKDTPDYTATEAEEEGQIVP
;
A
#
# COMPACT_ATOMS: atom_id res chain seq x y z
N MET A 1 -38.36 13.78 -1.28
CA MET A 1 -37.47 13.00 -0.41
C MET A 1 -36.16 13.75 -0.31
N LYS A 2 -35.63 13.91 0.91
CA LYS A 2 -34.36 14.55 1.19
C LYS A 2 -33.48 13.59 2.01
N PHE A 3 -32.18 13.67 1.80
CA PHE A 3 -31.20 12.82 2.46
C PHE A 3 -30.14 13.65 3.16
N GLY A 4 -29.76 13.26 4.35
CA GLY A 4 -28.55 13.71 5.00
C GLY A 4 -27.40 12.73 4.70
N VAL A 5 -26.22 13.27 4.44
CA VAL A 5 -25.00 12.49 4.19
C VAL A 5 -24.04 12.75 5.34
N ARG A 6 -23.62 11.73 6.05
CA ARG A 6 -22.69 11.85 7.17
C ARG A 6 -21.66 10.74 7.21
N GLU A 7 -21.98 9.56 6.69
CA GLU A 7 -21.10 8.40 6.74
C GLU A 7 -19.96 8.51 5.73
N ILE A 8 -18.82 7.93 6.08
CA ILE A 8 -17.68 7.74 5.19
C ILE A 8 -17.98 6.69 4.13
N CYS A 9 -17.15 6.62 3.09
CA CYS A 9 -17.29 5.61 2.06
C CYS A 9 -16.29 4.47 2.25
N ASP A 10 -16.77 3.23 2.09
CA ASP A 10 -15.91 2.10 1.77
C ASP A 10 -15.64 2.11 0.27
N VAL A 11 -14.37 2.08 -0.12
CA VAL A 11 -13.98 2.35 -1.51
C VAL A 11 -13.28 1.15 -2.11
N VAL A 12 -13.78 0.66 -3.23
CA VAL A 12 -13.22 -0.45 -3.99
C VAL A 12 -12.64 0.04 -5.31
N PHE A 13 -11.37 -0.21 -5.51
CA PHE A 13 -10.68 0.07 -6.77
C PHE A 13 -10.68 -1.18 -7.65
N LYS A 14 -11.14 -1.05 -8.88
CA LYS A 14 -11.18 -2.14 -9.86
C LYS A 14 -10.32 -1.80 -11.08
N ALA A 15 -9.74 -2.83 -11.67
CA ALA A 15 -8.95 -2.69 -12.88
C ALA A 15 -9.81 -2.25 -14.09
N THR A 16 -9.30 -1.29 -14.86
CA THR A 16 -10.00 -0.74 -16.04
C THR A 16 -9.70 -1.52 -17.32
N ALA A 17 -8.62 -2.29 -17.34
CA ALA A 17 -8.15 -3.06 -18.50
C ALA A 17 -7.77 -4.49 -18.11
N ASN A 18 -7.76 -5.39 -19.08
CA ASN A 18 -7.18 -6.72 -18.90
C ASN A 18 -5.66 -6.60 -18.81
N ASN A 19 -5.08 -7.45 -17.94
CA ASN A 19 -3.64 -7.48 -17.67
C ASN A 19 -3.10 -6.17 -17.04
N GLN A 20 -3.95 -5.43 -16.34
CA GLN A 20 -3.49 -4.27 -15.55
C GLN A 20 -2.59 -4.76 -14.43
N LYS A 21 -1.35 -4.27 -14.39
CA LYS A 21 -0.37 -4.60 -13.36
C LYS A 21 -0.39 -3.57 -12.25
N ILE A 22 -0.36 -4.05 -11.01
CA ILE A 22 -0.15 -3.25 -9.81
C ILE A 22 0.87 -4.02 -8.99
N GLY A 23 2.09 -3.50 -8.92
CA GLY A 23 3.23 -4.27 -8.44
C GLY A 23 3.44 -5.54 -9.27
N GLN A 24 3.59 -6.67 -8.61
CA GLN A 24 3.77 -7.98 -9.27
C GLN A 24 2.45 -8.67 -9.65
N LYS A 25 1.31 -8.15 -9.20
CA LYS A 25 0.01 -8.75 -9.46
C LYS A 25 -0.60 -8.23 -10.76
N THR A 26 -1.25 -9.13 -11.47
CA THR A 26 -1.96 -8.83 -12.73
C THR A 26 -3.44 -9.04 -12.53
N PHE A 27 -4.24 -8.06 -12.92
CA PHE A 27 -5.68 -8.04 -12.73
C PHE A 27 -6.41 -8.07 -14.07
N LYS A 28 -7.59 -8.68 -14.08
CA LYS A 28 -8.52 -8.64 -15.22
C LYS A 28 -9.40 -7.39 -15.10
N LYS A 29 -9.90 -6.90 -16.24
CA LYS A 29 -10.87 -5.79 -16.26
C LYS A 29 -12.06 -6.08 -15.33
N GLY A 30 -12.41 -5.10 -14.48
CA GLY A 30 -13.47 -5.21 -13.50
C GLY A 30 -13.12 -5.96 -12.21
N GLN A 31 -11.93 -6.57 -12.14
CA GLN A 31 -11.49 -7.26 -10.94
C GLN A 31 -11.09 -6.25 -9.86
N PRO A 32 -11.58 -6.41 -8.60
CA PRO A 32 -11.10 -5.62 -7.47
C PRO A 32 -9.59 -5.82 -7.27
N CYS A 33 -8.87 -4.74 -7.11
CA CYS A 33 -7.42 -4.75 -6.91
C CYS A 33 -7.01 -4.16 -5.57
N PHE A 34 -7.80 -3.25 -5.02
CA PHE A 34 -7.53 -2.60 -3.75
C PHE A 34 -8.85 -2.13 -3.13
N MET A 35 -8.93 -2.11 -1.80
CA MET A 35 -10.08 -1.64 -1.04
C MET A 35 -9.59 -0.78 0.12
N ILE A 36 -10.32 0.32 0.38
CA ILE A 36 -10.18 1.17 1.56
C ILE A 36 -11.46 0.96 2.39
N ASP A 37 -11.32 0.34 3.55
CA ASP A 37 -12.35 0.10 4.55
C ASP A 37 -12.06 0.78 5.89
N THR A 38 -10.94 1.50 5.96
CA THR A 38 -10.47 2.24 7.14
C THR A 38 -10.44 3.75 6.89
N ALA A 39 -11.27 4.22 5.95
CA ALA A 39 -11.39 5.63 5.64
C ALA A 39 -11.79 6.45 6.87
N LYS A 40 -11.16 7.60 7.06
CA LYS A 40 -11.48 8.59 8.10
C LYS A 40 -12.37 9.69 7.57
N THR A 41 -12.13 10.10 6.34
CA THR A 41 -12.95 11.08 5.62
C THR A 41 -13.10 10.68 4.16
N SER A 42 -14.23 11.08 3.56
CA SER A 42 -14.43 10.98 2.12
C SER A 42 -15.19 12.19 1.62
N SER A 43 -14.82 12.71 0.45
CA SER A 43 -15.48 13.87 -0.15
C SER A 43 -15.53 13.75 -1.66
N LEU A 44 -16.63 14.19 -2.25
CA LEU A 44 -16.82 14.31 -3.69
C LEU A 44 -17.06 15.78 -4.04
N GLU A 45 -16.17 16.34 -4.83
CA GLU A 45 -16.24 17.74 -5.27
C GLU A 45 -16.48 17.82 -6.76
N GLN A 46 -17.38 18.69 -7.18
CA GLN A 46 -17.58 19.06 -8.59
C GLN A 46 -17.36 20.55 -8.77
N ALA A 47 -16.50 20.91 -9.71
CA ALA A 47 -16.29 22.29 -10.10
C ALA A 47 -16.58 22.50 -11.59
N THR A 48 -16.97 23.71 -11.95
CA THR A 48 -17.25 24.09 -13.33
C THR A 48 -16.66 25.48 -13.60
N THR A 49 -15.93 25.61 -14.69
CA THR A 49 -15.47 26.92 -15.13
C THR A 49 -16.59 27.66 -15.87
N THR A 50 -16.71 28.97 -15.67
CA THR A 50 -17.72 29.79 -16.33
C THR A 50 -17.06 30.96 -17.06
N VAL A 51 -17.36 31.11 -18.33
CA VAL A 51 -16.92 32.23 -19.14
C VAL A 51 -18.10 33.16 -19.38
N TYR A 52 -17.87 34.45 -19.28
CA TYR A 52 -18.92 35.46 -19.44
C TYR A 52 -18.68 36.32 -20.66
N ALA A 53 -19.71 36.55 -21.46
CA ALA A 53 -19.73 37.72 -22.34
C ALA A 53 -20.00 38.95 -21.48
N GLN A 54 -19.19 39.96 -21.64
CA GLN A 54 -19.30 41.24 -20.95
C GLN A 54 -19.40 42.38 -21.98
N GLY A 55 -20.16 43.44 -21.66
CA GLY A 55 -20.30 44.57 -22.57
C GLY A 55 -21.24 45.63 -22.07
N GLY A 56 -21.34 46.73 -22.81
CA GLY A 56 -22.16 47.89 -22.46
C GLY A 56 -21.52 48.83 -21.46
N LYS A 57 -22.25 49.90 -21.07
CA LYS A 57 -21.79 50.82 -20.03
C LYS A 57 -21.69 50.08 -18.67
N GLY A 58 -20.53 50.12 -18.05
CA GLY A 58 -20.26 49.41 -16.80
C GLY A 58 -19.73 47.96 -16.96
N ASN A 59 -19.52 47.51 -18.21
CA ASN A 59 -18.96 46.18 -18.52
C ASN A 59 -19.66 45.00 -17.78
N ASN A 60 -20.98 45.04 -17.78
CA ASN A 60 -21.80 44.05 -17.09
C ASN A 60 -21.70 42.65 -17.75
N ARG A 61 -21.85 41.60 -16.93
CA ARG A 61 -21.97 40.22 -17.41
C ARG A 61 -23.33 40.04 -18.09
N LEU A 62 -23.32 39.67 -19.37
CA LEU A 62 -24.53 39.55 -20.20
C LEU A 62 -24.96 38.09 -20.38
N ILE A 63 -24.02 37.21 -20.67
CA ILE A 63 -24.26 35.78 -20.91
C ILE A 63 -23.17 34.99 -20.20
N ALA A 64 -23.55 33.89 -19.62
CA ALA A 64 -22.63 32.91 -19.02
C ALA A 64 -22.59 31.62 -19.88
N TRP A 65 -21.42 31.10 -20.12
CA TRP A 65 -21.24 29.78 -20.69
C TRP A 65 -20.48 28.91 -19.68
N GLU A 66 -21.00 27.72 -19.43
CA GLU A 66 -20.28 26.72 -18.67
C GLU A 66 -19.18 26.12 -19.56
N GLY A 67 -17.97 26.04 -19.01
CA GLY A 67 -16.81 25.49 -19.67
C GLY A 67 -16.50 24.07 -19.18
N GLU A 68 -15.27 23.85 -18.76
CA GLU A 68 -14.82 22.55 -18.26
C GLU A 68 -15.50 22.19 -16.92
N LYS A 69 -15.98 20.96 -16.83
CA LYS A 69 -16.48 20.36 -15.60
C LYS A 69 -15.44 19.37 -15.08
N THR A 70 -15.00 19.61 -13.86
CA THR A 70 -14.08 18.72 -13.14
C THR A 70 -14.80 18.04 -11.98
N MET A 71 -14.37 16.85 -11.64
CA MET A 71 -14.87 16.12 -10.49
C MET A 71 -13.70 15.41 -9.80
N THR A 72 -13.59 15.62 -8.51
CA THR A 72 -12.52 15.07 -7.69
C THR A 72 -13.13 14.31 -6.52
N PHE A 73 -12.71 13.07 -6.32
CA PHE A 73 -13.07 12.26 -5.18
C PHE A 73 -11.84 12.08 -4.30
N THR A 74 -11.96 12.46 -3.02
CA THR A 74 -10.87 12.40 -2.07
C THR A 74 -11.26 11.51 -0.91
N VAL A 75 -10.37 10.59 -0.55
CA VAL A 75 -10.51 9.68 0.58
C VAL A 75 -9.26 9.77 1.43
N GLU A 76 -9.45 10.00 2.72
CA GLU A 76 -8.38 9.98 3.71
C GLU A 76 -8.45 8.66 4.47
N ASP A 77 -7.41 7.84 4.35
CA ASP A 77 -7.31 6.53 5.00
C ASP A 77 -6.49 6.64 6.28
N ALA A 78 -6.97 5.99 7.34
CA ALA A 78 -6.29 5.94 8.63
C ALA A 78 -5.14 4.93 8.66
N LEU A 79 -5.19 3.92 7.79
CA LEU A 79 -4.19 2.86 7.70
C LEU A 79 -3.66 2.73 6.28
N ILE A 80 -2.38 2.49 6.14
CA ILE A 80 -1.80 2.21 4.82
C ILE A 80 -1.41 0.75 4.68
N SER A 81 -1.71 0.19 3.51
CA SER A 81 -1.19 -1.10 3.10
C SER A 81 -0.12 -0.93 2.01
N PRO A 82 0.81 -1.88 1.84
CA PRO A 82 1.76 -1.85 0.73
C PRO A 82 1.08 -1.74 -0.64
N MET A 83 -0.08 -2.40 -0.82
CA MET A 83 -0.87 -2.31 -2.04
C MET A 83 -1.48 -0.91 -2.22
N GLY A 84 -1.98 -0.30 -1.14
CA GLY A 84 -2.49 1.07 -1.16
C GLY A 84 -1.40 2.07 -1.56
N LEU A 85 -0.19 1.91 -1.00
CA LEU A 85 0.95 2.74 -1.36
C LEU A 85 1.37 2.54 -2.83
N ALA A 86 1.34 1.30 -3.34
CA ALA A 86 1.61 1.01 -4.75
C ALA A 86 0.57 1.64 -5.69
N VAL A 87 -0.71 1.61 -5.32
CA VAL A 87 -1.79 2.29 -6.08
C VAL A 87 -1.61 3.81 -6.06
N LEU A 88 -1.28 4.37 -4.90
CA LEU A 88 -1.12 5.82 -4.69
C LEU A 88 0.09 6.37 -5.45
N SER A 89 1.24 5.70 -5.33
CA SER A 89 2.49 6.17 -5.94
C SER A 89 2.70 5.70 -7.39
N GLY A 90 1.92 4.72 -7.86
CA GLY A 90 2.20 4.01 -9.10
C GLY A 90 3.37 3.03 -8.99
N ALA A 91 3.86 2.79 -7.78
CA ALA A 91 5.06 2.04 -7.49
C ALA A 91 4.94 0.54 -7.81
N GLY A 92 6.08 -0.08 -8.03
CA GLY A 92 6.22 -1.52 -8.02
C GLY A 92 6.11 -2.09 -6.60
N LEU A 93 5.33 -3.14 -6.41
CA LEU A 93 5.31 -3.91 -5.17
C LEU A 93 6.14 -5.17 -5.37
N ILE A 94 7.24 -5.29 -4.62
CA ILE A 94 8.16 -6.40 -4.73
C ILE A 94 8.00 -7.27 -3.48
N ASN A 95 7.62 -8.53 -3.69
CA ASN A 95 7.80 -9.57 -2.69
C ASN A 95 9.06 -10.34 -3.08
N PRO A 96 10.13 -10.31 -2.29
CA PRO A 96 11.38 -10.94 -2.65
C PRO A 96 11.20 -12.45 -2.83
N ASP A 97 11.93 -12.98 -3.78
CA ASP A 97 12.05 -14.41 -4.06
C ASP A 97 13.52 -14.75 -4.36
N LYS A 98 13.79 -15.98 -4.77
CA LYS A 98 15.16 -16.41 -5.12
C LYS A 98 15.79 -15.64 -6.30
N LYS A 99 14.99 -14.92 -7.10
CA LYS A 99 15.49 -14.14 -8.26
C LYS A 99 15.55 -12.65 -7.97
N ASN A 100 14.62 -12.18 -7.12
CA ASN A 100 14.49 -10.78 -6.74
C ASN A 100 14.67 -10.70 -5.23
N VAL A 101 15.90 -10.57 -4.78
CA VAL A 101 16.23 -10.45 -3.36
C VAL A 101 16.07 -9.00 -2.90
N SER A 102 15.62 -8.82 -1.65
CA SER A 102 15.66 -7.51 -0.99
C SER A 102 16.85 -7.43 -0.06
N HIS A 103 17.50 -6.28 -0.03
CA HIS A 103 18.59 -5.98 0.88
C HIS A 103 18.07 -5.18 2.07
N VAL A 104 18.20 -5.76 3.26
CA VAL A 104 17.72 -5.13 4.50
C VAL A 104 18.91 -4.67 5.30
N HIS A 105 18.96 -3.38 5.60
CA HIS A 105 19.99 -2.77 6.44
C HIS A 105 19.79 -3.17 7.90
N ILE A 106 20.86 -3.60 8.56
CA ILE A 106 20.86 -4.06 9.96
C ILE A 106 22.00 -3.38 10.71
N THR A 107 21.69 -3.01 11.95
CA THR A 107 22.68 -2.54 12.92
C THR A 107 22.62 -3.42 14.16
N VAL A 108 23.78 -3.98 14.57
CA VAL A 108 23.88 -4.87 15.74
C VAL A 108 24.99 -4.39 16.65
N ASN A 109 24.71 -4.31 17.95
CA ASN A 109 25.72 -3.95 18.95
C ASN A 109 26.41 -5.22 19.47
N LYS A 110 27.73 -5.31 19.29
CA LYS A 110 28.53 -6.47 19.74
C LYS A 110 29.83 -6.04 20.39
N MET A 111 30.35 -6.91 21.25
CA MET A 111 31.68 -6.73 21.80
C MET A 111 32.69 -7.52 20.96
N THR A 112 33.77 -6.87 20.57
CA THR A 112 34.89 -7.53 19.90
C THR A 112 35.67 -8.38 20.91
N ASN A 113 36.11 -9.54 20.48
CA ASN A 113 37.00 -10.40 21.28
C ASN A 113 38.46 -9.88 21.31
N SER A 114 39.36 -10.62 21.92
CA SER A 114 40.79 -10.29 22.02
C SER A 114 41.52 -10.25 20.68
N THR A 115 40.93 -10.72 19.62
CA THR A 115 41.49 -10.70 18.25
C THR A 115 40.80 -9.71 17.33
N GLY A 116 39.93 -8.83 17.88
CA GLY A 116 39.21 -7.80 17.11
C GLY A 116 38.08 -8.35 16.25
N VAL A 117 37.50 -9.48 16.64
CA VAL A 117 36.37 -10.11 15.93
C VAL A 117 35.10 -9.97 16.74
N ALA A 118 34.04 -9.45 16.11
CA ALA A 118 32.68 -9.49 16.61
C ALA A 118 31.91 -10.60 15.89
N GLU A 119 31.16 -11.41 16.63
CA GLU A 119 30.36 -12.51 16.09
C GLU A 119 28.89 -12.16 16.18
N VAL A 120 28.17 -12.30 15.06
CA VAL A 120 26.73 -12.11 14.95
C VAL A 120 26.10 -13.48 14.72
N ASP A 121 25.21 -13.87 15.61
CA ASP A 121 24.52 -15.14 15.57
C ASP A 121 23.06 -15.02 15.10
N LEU A 122 22.35 -16.14 15.07
CA LEU A 122 20.98 -16.21 14.59
C LEU A 122 20.00 -15.41 15.50
N ASP A 123 20.23 -15.42 16.80
CA ASP A 123 19.33 -14.78 17.75
C ASP A 123 19.44 -13.24 17.68
N ASP A 124 20.64 -12.72 17.45
CA ASP A 124 20.85 -11.30 17.17
C ASP A 124 20.04 -10.84 15.97
N LEU A 125 20.10 -11.61 14.88
CA LEU A 125 19.40 -11.27 13.64
C LEU A 125 17.89 -11.43 13.76
N ARG A 126 17.41 -12.34 14.59
CA ARG A 126 15.99 -12.47 14.90
C ARG A 126 15.48 -11.28 15.71
N GLU A 127 16.27 -10.82 16.70
CA GLU A 127 15.92 -9.67 17.52
C GLU A 127 15.81 -8.41 16.66
N GLU A 128 16.80 -8.12 15.82
CA GLU A 128 16.82 -6.92 14.98
C GLU A 128 15.78 -6.95 13.85
N THR A 129 15.51 -8.10 13.27
CA THR A 129 14.52 -8.23 12.17
C THR A 129 13.09 -8.44 12.66
N GLY A 130 12.88 -8.83 13.93
CA GLY A 130 11.59 -9.26 14.46
C GLY A 130 11.12 -10.64 13.91
N LEU A 131 11.93 -11.32 13.10
CA LEU A 131 11.59 -12.61 12.47
C LEU A 131 11.96 -13.79 13.38
N ASN A 132 11.31 -13.90 14.52
CA ASN A 132 11.62 -14.88 15.57
C ASN A 132 11.55 -16.35 15.15
N THR A 133 10.86 -16.65 14.04
CA THR A 133 10.73 -18.03 13.50
C THR A 133 11.71 -18.34 12.38
N ALA A 134 12.51 -17.36 11.95
CA ALA A 134 13.52 -17.60 10.92
C ALA A 134 14.56 -18.63 11.39
N THR A 135 14.92 -19.56 10.51
CA THR A 135 15.91 -20.61 10.80
C THR A 135 17.29 -20.26 10.29
N SER A 136 17.40 -19.29 9.40
CA SER A 136 18.67 -18.80 8.88
C SER A 136 18.50 -17.41 8.25
N PHE A 137 19.61 -16.67 8.18
CA PHE A 137 19.76 -15.44 7.44
C PHE A 137 20.98 -15.52 6.54
N ILE A 138 21.05 -14.64 5.54
CA ILE A 138 22.20 -14.49 4.66
C ILE A 138 22.74 -13.07 4.85
N VAL A 139 23.97 -12.95 5.33
CA VAL A 139 24.68 -11.67 5.42
C VAL A 139 25.30 -11.37 4.06
N CYS A 140 25.01 -10.20 3.51
CA CYS A 140 25.54 -9.76 2.24
C CYS A 140 27.04 -9.43 2.35
N GLY A 141 27.85 -10.12 1.59
CA GLY A 141 29.29 -9.87 1.57
C GLY A 141 29.73 -8.91 0.46
N VAL A 142 28.83 -8.56 -0.47
CA VAL A 142 29.09 -7.67 -1.59
C VAL A 142 29.11 -6.21 -1.14
N ILE A 143 28.16 -5.84 -0.28
CA ILE A 143 28.03 -4.48 0.24
C ILE A 143 29.00 -4.38 1.44
N PRO A 144 29.92 -3.39 1.45
CA PRO A 144 30.83 -3.21 2.56
C PRO A 144 30.09 -3.04 3.89
N ALA A 145 30.55 -3.75 4.92
CA ALA A 145 30.11 -3.51 6.29
C ALA A 145 30.95 -2.38 6.93
N TYR A 146 30.33 -1.68 7.86
CA TYR A 146 30.97 -0.64 8.66
C TYR A 146 30.79 -0.90 10.14
N ALA A 147 31.61 -0.29 10.96
CA ALA A 147 31.46 -0.37 12.40
C ALA A 147 31.75 0.97 13.05
N THR A 148 31.09 1.19 14.17
CA THR A 148 31.32 2.35 15.04
C THR A 148 31.67 1.84 16.44
N VAL A 149 32.80 2.30 17.00
CA VAL A 149 33.14 2.03 18.38
C VAL A 149 32.23 2.87 19.28
N LEU A 150 31.60 2.24 20.25
CA LEU A 150 30.70 2.90 21.19
C LEU A 150 31.45 3.18 22.51
N ASP A 151 31.13 4.31 23.15
CA ASP A 151 31.54 4.60 24.52
C ASP A 151 30.61 3.91 25.54
N GLY A 152 30.89 4.12 26.83
CA GLY A 152 30.08 3.53 27.91
C GLY A 152 28.63 4.08 28.00
N SER A 153 28.31 5.13 27.26
CA SER A 153 26.95 5.68 27.14
C SER A 153 26.21 5.22 25.88
N GLY A 154 26.90 4.48 25.01
CA GLY A 154 26.36 4.03 23.70
C GLY A 154 26.53 5.06 22.59
N ALA A 155 27.27 6.13 22.79
CA ALA A 155 27.57 7.09 21.75
C ALA A 155 28.75 6.63 20.88
N GLY A 156 28.65 6.82 19.56
CA GLY A 156 29.74 6.50 18.63
C GLY A 156 30.93 7.46 18.78
N ILE A 157 32.10 6.89 19.02
CA ILE A 157 33.34 7.66 19.24
C ILE A 157 34.40 7.49 18.15
N ASP A 158 34.32 6.43 17.38
CA ASP A 158 35.25 6.16 16.30
C ASP A 158 34.60 5.31 15.21
N TRP A 159 34.94 5.59 13.95
CA TRP A 159 34.38 4.92 12.77
C TRP A 159 35.40 3.98 12.16
N ILE A 160 35.05 2.73 12.00
CA ILE A 160 35.88 1.68 11.43
C ILE A 160 35.33 1.37 10.02
N SER A 161 36.15 1.64 9.00
CA SER A 161 35.84 1.33 7.61
C SER A 161 36.50 0.05 7.10
N ASP A 162 37.51 -0.46 7.78
CA ASP A 162 38.18 -1.73 7.45
C ASP A 162 37.51 -2.86 8.24
N VAL A 163 36.35 -3.31 7.75
CA VAL A 163 35.57 -4.40 8.28
C VAL A 163 35.57 -5.54 7.27
N THR A 164 36.10 -6.68 7.66
CA THR A 164 36.11 -7.90 6.84
C THR A 164 35.08 -8.88 7.40
N ILE A 165 34.13 -9.29 6.55
CA ILE A 165 33.14 -10.31 6.89
C ILE A 165 33.71 -11.70 6.54
N SER A 166 33.50 -12.67 7.39
CA SER A 166 33.85 -14.08 7.16
C SER A 166 32.85 -15.01 7.86
N GLY A 167 32.77 -16.25 7.41
CA GLY A 167 31.82 -17.21 7.96
C GLY A 167 31.61 -18.39 7.03
N THR A 168 30.51 -19.09 7.22
CA THR A 168 30.09 -20.17 6.31
C THR A 168 29.46 -19.55 5.08
N LYS A 169 30.02 -19.80 3.89
CA LYS A 169 29.50 -19.28 2.63
C LYS A 169 28.09 -19.80 2.37
N ALA A 170 27.23 -18.92 1.90
CA ALA A 170 25.92 -19.31 1.38
C ALA A 170 26.10 -20.06 0.06
N THR A 171 25.57 -21.26 -0.05
CA THR A 171 25.89 -22.24 -1.11
C THR A 171 25.31 -21.91 -2.49
N GLU A 172 24.60 -20.80 -2.66
CA GLU A 172 23.85 -20.52 -3.91
C GLU A 172 24.45 -19.41 -4.78
N ASP A 173 25.46 -18.67 -4.33
CA ASP A 173 26.12 -17.68 -5.18
C ASP A 173 27.49 -18.20 -5.65
N THR A 174 27.54 -18.56 -6.95
CA THR A 174 28.78 -18.99 -7.64
C THR A 174 29.46 -17.84 -8.37
N THR A 175 29.03 -16.60 -8.19
CA THR A 175 29.60 -15.44 -8.84
C THR A 175 30.94 -15.10 -8.17
N GLU A 176 32.01 -15.18 -8.92
CA GLU A 176 33.36 -14.89 -8.46
C GLU A 176 33.46 -13.45 -7.90
N GLY A 177 33.84 -13.30 -6.64
CA GLY A 177 33.91 -12.00 -5.95
C GLY A 177 32.71 -11.62 -5.07
N HIS A 178 31.67 -12.44 -5.03
CA HIS A 178 30.48 -12.24 -4.18
C HIS A 178 30.42 -13.34 -3.14
N GLU A 179 30.86 -13.07 -1.93
CA GLU A 179 30.81 -14.03 -0.83
C GLU A 179 29.74 -13.59 0.17
N ASP A 180 28.55 -14.21 0.08
CA ASP A 180 27.52 -14.08 1.10
C ASP A 180 27.69 -15.14 2.18
N TYR A 181 27.34 -14.79 3.41
CA TYR A 181 27.57 -15.64 4.57
C TYR A 181 26.28 -16.08 5.22
N LYS A 182 26.13 -17.38 5.41
CA LYS A 182 24.96 -17.96 6.07
C LYS A 182 25.14 -17.93 7.58
N VAL A 183 24.08 -17.48 8.26
CA VAL A 183 23.93 -17.51 9.72
C VAL A 183 22.74 -18.39 10.05
N ASP A 184 22.97 -19.46 10.81
CA ASP A 184 21.95 -20.36 11.33
C ASP A 184 22.31 -20.82 12.76
N LYS A 185 21.61 -21.80 13.30
CA LYS A 185 21.85 -22.32 14.65
C LYS A 185 23.27 -22.85 14.89
N ASP A 186 24.00 -23.22 13.84
CA ASP A 186 25.34 -23.83 13.90
C ASP A 186 26.42 -22.90 13.30
N THR A 187 26.05 -21.78 12.73
CA THR A 187 26.98 -20.88 12.02
C THR A 187 26.75 -19.42 12.42
N VAL A 188 27.83 -18.65 12.45
CA VAL A 188 27.84 -17.22 12.77
C VAL A 188 28.54 -16.41 11.67
N ALA A 189 28.15 -15.14 11.52
CA ALA A 189 28.93 -14.18 10.76
C ALA A 189 29.99 -13.51 11.65
N LYS A 190 31.22 -13.46 11.17
CA LYS A 190 32.37 -12.90 11.90
C LYS A 190 32.81 -11.63 11.23
N PHE A 191 32.85 -10.55 11.99
CA PHE A 191 33.30 -9.25 11.56
C PHE A 191 34.64 -8.94 12.19
N THR A 192 35.70 -8.92 11.38
CA THR A 192 37.03 -8.55 11.81
C THR A 192 37.25 -7.07 11.57
N LEU A 193 37.58 -6.33 12.63
CA LEU A 193 37.67 -4.89 12.63
C LEU A 193 39.11 -4.41 12.83
N LYS A 194 39.55 -3.47 11.97
CA LYS A 194 40.84 -2.81 12.08
C LYS A 194 40.65 -1.30 12.09
N ASP A 195 41.39 -0.62 12.93
CA ASP A 195 41.43 0.82 12.96
C ASP A 195 42.20 1.42 11.76
N SER A 196 42.24 2.74 11.67
CA SER A 196 42.95 3.45 10.60
C SER A 196 44.48 3.20 10.56
N ALA A 197 45.05 2.68 11.64
CA ALA A 197 46.45 2.27 11.74
C ALA A 197 46.66 0.77 11.41
N GLY A 198 45.58 0.07 11.01
CA GLY A 198 45.61 -1.37 10.73
C GLY A 198 45.66 -2.26 11.96
N GLN A 199 45.47 -1.69 13.16
CA GLN A 199 45.44 -2.44 14.41
C GLN A 199 44.05 -3.03 14.66
N THR A 200 44.00 -4.22 15.24
CA THR A 200 42.72 -4.85 15.60
C THR A 200 42.00 -4.12 16.74
N VAL A 201 40.70 -3.93 16.61
CA VAL A 201 39.84 -3.26 17.59
C VAL A 201 39.42 -4.29 18.64
N ASN A 202 40.19 -4.41 19.73
CA ASN A 202 40.03 -5.48 20.71
C ASN A 202 39.24 -5.04 21.94
N GLY A 203 38.30 -5.87 22.41
CA GLY A 203 37.56 -5.68 23.66
C GLY A 203 36.76 -4.38 23.71
N LYS A 204 36.28 -3.91 22.57
CA LYS A 204 35.43 -2.74 22.43
C LYS A 204 34.00 -3.10 22.09
N THR A 205 33.06 -2.34 22.63
CA THR A 205 31.68 -2.41 22.15
C THR A 205 31.59 -1.67 20.83
N VAL A 206 31.07 -2.32 19.81
CA VAL A 206 30.93 -1.75 18.46
C VAL A 206 29.49 -1.94 17.99
N GLN A 207 29.00 -0.96 17.26
CA GLN A 207 27.81 -1.09 16.44
C GLN A 207 28.26 -1.49 15.04
N LEU A 208 27.82 -2.66 14.62
CA LEU A 208 28.05 -3.16 13.26
C LEU A 208 26.93 -2.70 12.36
N ASP A 209 27.26 -2.29 11.16
CA ASP A 209 26.37 -1.80 10.11
C ASP A 209 26.59 -2.65 8.85
N PHE A 210 25.57 -3.41 8.44
CA PHE A 210 25.68 -4.32 7.31
C PHE A 210 24.29 -4.63 6.71
N TYR A 211 24.26 -5.44 5.66
CA TYR A 211 23.02 -5.81 4.97
C TYR A 211 22.76 -7.29 5.00
N LEU A 212 21.48 -7.64 5.14
CA LEU A 212 20.98 -8.99 4.94
C LEU A 212 20.36 -9.13 3.56
N ILE A 213 20.52 -10.31 2.96
CA ILE A 213 19.82 -10.72 1.75
C ILE A 213 18.58 -11.48 2.15
N MET A 214 17.42 -10.95 1.82
CA MET A 214 16.12 -11.51 2.16
C MET A 214 15.42 -12.03 0.90
N THR A 215 15.03 -13.30 0.93
CA THR A 215 14.21 -13.95 -0.12
C THR A 215 12.76 -14.11 0.29
N THR A 216 12.44 -13.87 1.56
CA THR A 216 11.09 -13.96 2.16
C THR A 216 11.01 -13.02 3.36
N GLY A 217 9.78 -12.73 3.82
CA GLY A 217 9.56 -11.96 5.06
C GLY A 217 9.69 -10.45 4.92
N VAL A 218 9.88 -9.95 3.71
CA VAL A 218 9.96 -8.51 3.40
C VAL A 218 8.93 -8.17 2.32
N THR A 219 8.35 -7.01 2.41
CA THR A 219 7.58 -6.40 1.32
C THR A 219 8.20 -5.06 0.99
N GLU A 220 8.67 -4.92 -0.22
CA GLU A 220 9.34 -3.72 -0.69
C GLU A 220 8.44 -2.96 -1.67
N VAL A 221 8.36 -1.64 -1.51
CA VAL A 221 7.66 -0.74 -2.42
C VAL A 221 8.69 0.13 -3.10
N GLU A 222 8.90 -0.11 -4.38
CA GLU A 222 9.89 0.60 -5.19
C GLU A 222 9.21 1.71 -6.01
N ILE A 223 9.53 2.97 -5.71
CA ILE A 223 8.98 4.13 -6.40
C ILE A 223 10.01 4.62 -7.42
N LYS A 224 9.69 4.46 -8.71
CA LYS A 224 10.54 4.88 -9.82
C LYS A 224 10.08 6.22 -10.40
N PRO A 225 11.00 7.05 -10.93
CA PRO A 225 10.64 8.34 -11.53
C PRO A 225 9.71 8.23 -12.74
N GLU A 226 9.75 7.09 -13.45
CA GLU A 226 8.95 6.80 -14.63
C GLU A 226 7.61 6.13 -14.33
N ASP A 227 7.38 5.68 -13.10
CA ASP A 227 6.14 5.00 -12.72
C ASP A 227 5.09 6.02 -12.26
N PHE A 228 3.96 6.02 -12.94
CA PHE A 228 2.83 6.89 -12.63
C PHE A 228 1.60 6.06 -12.31
N GLY A 229 0.76 6.59 -11.39
CA GLY A 229 -0.50 5.98 -11.03
C GLY A 229 -1.40 5.69 -12.25
N GLY A 230 -2.00 4.51 -12.25
CA GLY A 230 -2.88 4.04 -13.31
C GLY A 230 -4.28 4.64 -13.24
N TYR A 231 -5.12 4.24 -14.20
CA TYR A 231 -6.55 4.49 -14.15
C TYR A 231 -7.27 3.35 -13.45
N PHE A 232 -8.29 3.69 -12.69
CA PHE A 232 -9.12 2.73 -11.97
C PHE A 232 -10.61 3.01 -12.22
N TYR A 233 -11.40 1.98 -12.06
CA TYR A 233 -12.84 2.06 -11.87
C TYR A 233 -13.09 1.99 -10.37
N VAL A 234 -13.82 2.95 -9.82
CA VAL A 234 -14.02 3.07 -8.37
C VAL A 234 -15.49 2.97 -8.03
N GLU A 235 -15.79 2.14 -7.06
CA GLU A 235 -17.10 2.05 -6.41
C GLU A 235 -16.92 2.40 -4.94
N ALA A 236 -17.70 3.36 -4.46
CA ALA A 236 -17.67 3.82 -3.09
C ALA A 236 -19.06 3.65 -2.47
N GLN A 237 -19.14 2.85 -1.42
CA GLN A 237 -20.38 2.54 -0.72
C GLN A 237 -20.48 3.36 0.56
N THR A 238 -21.66 3.92 0.83
CA THR A 238 -21.93 4.76 1.99
C THR A 238 -23.40 4.64 2.40
N LEU A 239 -23.78 5.34 3.46
CA LEU A 239 -25.17 5.43 3.93
C LEU A 239 -25.69 6.85 3.85
N PHE A 240 -26.89 6.97 3.30
CA PHE A 240 -27.64 8.21 3.30
C PHE A 240 -28.84 8.08 4.25
N ARG A 241 -29.02 9.06 5.12
CA ARG A 241 -30.15 9.07 6.06
C ARG A 241 -31.31 9.86 5.50
N ARG A 242 -32.45 9.25 5.45
CA ARG A 242 -33.69 9.88 4.99
C ARG A 242 -34.23 10.87 6.03
N GLU A 243 -34.71 12.05 5.58
CA GLU A 243 -35.25 13.09 6.45
C GLU A 243 -36.58 12.67 7.10
N ASP A 244 -37.42 11.94 6.37
CA ASP A 244 -38.82 11.68 6.73
C ASP A 244 -38.96 10.76 7.94
N ASP A 245 -38.15 9.72 8.01
CA ASP A 245 -38.23 8.65 9.05
C ASP A 245 -36.90 8.34 9.72
N GLY A 246 -35.82 8.97 9.29
CA GLY A 246 -34.50 8.78 9.86
C GLY A 246 -33.86 7.43 9.51
N GLN A 247 -34.40 6.69 8.55
CA GLN A 247 -33.80 5.44 8.10
C GLN A 247 -32.53 5.65 7.29
N ASP A 248 -31.55 4.76 7.52
CA ASP A 248 -30.33 4.72 6.74
C ASP A 248 -30.54 3.87 5.48
N MET A 249 -30.22 4.43 4.35
CA MET A 249 -30.33 3.78 3.04
C MET A 249 -28.96 3.60 2.44
N ALA A 250 -28.70 2.43 1.89
CA ALA A 250 -27.45 2.17 1.18
C ALA A 250 -27.35 3.11 -0.04
N ALA A 251 -26.20 3.71 -0.20
CA ALA A 251 -25.90 4.54 -1.34
C ALA A 251 -24.55 4.14 -1.93
N GLU A 252 -24.43 4.28 -3.24
CA GLU A 252 -23.23 3.95 -3.99
C GLU A 252 -22.86 5.09 -4.90
N ILE A 253 -21.57 5.40 -4.92
CA ILE A 253 -20.95 6.36 -5.83
C ILE A 253 -20.05 5.59 -6.76
N ILE A 254 -20.34 5.61 -8.04
CA ILE A 254 -19.60 4.91 -9.09
C ILE A 254 -18.85 5.94 -9.93
N LEU A 255 -17.54 5.79 -10.00
CA LEU A 255 -16.64 6.61 -10.80
C LEU A 255 -16.01 5.71 -11.87
N PRO A 256 -16.51 5.71 -13.11
CA PRO A 256 -16.12 4.72 -14.13
C PRO A 256 -14.67 4.81 -14.57
N ARG A 257 -14.07 5.97 -14.42
CA ARG A 257 -12.67 6.18 -14.74
C ARG A 257 -12.10 7.29 -13.88
N VAL A 258 -11.20 6.90 -12.98
CA VAL A 258 -10.45 7.86 -12.16
C VAL A 258 -8.97 7.68 -12.36
N LYS A 259 -8.22 8.74 -12.18
CA LYS A 259 -6.77 8.71 -12.05
C LYS A 259 -6.40 9.14 -10.65
N VAL A 260 -5.67 8.30 -9.95
CA VAL A 260 -5.14 8.63 -8.63
C VAL A 260 -3.98 9.62 -8.82
N GLN A 261 -4.00 10.72 -8.08
CA GLN A 261 -2.88 11.67 -8.02
C GLN A 261 -1.78 11.05 -7.16
N SER A 262 -0.57 10.99 -7.69
CA SER A 262 0.57 10.25 -7.10
C SER A 262 1.27 10.97 -5.96
N GLY A 263 0.76 12.14 -5.51
CA GLY A 263 1.36 12.88 -4.41
C GLY A 263 0.93 12.33 -3.06
N PHE A 264 1.89 12.03 -2.18
CA PHE A 264 1.61 11.66 -0.80
C PHE A 264 2.66 12.27 0.14
N THR A 265 2.31 12.38 1.41
CA THR A 265 3.20 12.85 2.46
C THR A 265 3.15 11.89 3.64
N PHE A 266 4.31 11.39 4.03
CA PHE A 266 4.47 10.69 5.31
C PHE A 266 4.86 11.71 6.38
N SER A 267 4.08 11.77 7.44
CA SER A 267 4.41 12.55 8.62
C SER A 267 4.64 11.60 9.79
N MET A 268 5.84 11.54 10.30
CA MET A 268 6.22 10.68 11.43
C MET A 268 6.53 11.57 12.62
N ALA A 269 5.82 11.37 13.72
CA ALA A 269 6.04 12.10 14.97
C ALA A 269 5.97 11.15 16.15
N SER A 270 6.75 11.43 17.18
CA SER A 270 6.76 10.62 18.42
C SER A 270 5.50 10.80 19.27
N SER A 271 4.70 11.81 18.99
CA SER A 271 3.44 12.11 19.68
C SER A 271 2.49 12.84 18.73
N GLY A 272 1.18 12.72 18.97
CA GLY A 272 0.12 13.31 18.15
C GLY A 272 -0.78 12.24 17.51
N ASP A 273 -1.66 12.67 16.61
CA ASP A 273 -2.53 11.76 15.86
C ASP A 273 -1.71 10.94 14.86
N PRO A 274 -2.07 9.68 14.62
CA PRO A 274 -1.46 8.87 13.56
C PRO A 274 -1.55 9.56 12.20
N SER A 275 -0.53 9.38 11.38
CA SER A 275 -0.54 9.89 10.00
C SER A 275 -1.64 9.24 9.20
N THR A 276 -2.33 10.03 8.40
CA THR A 276 -3.34 9.58 7.45
C THR A 276 -2.81 9.67 6.02
N PHE A 277 -3.39 8.88 5.12
CA PHE A 277 -3.02 8.85 3.71
C PHE A 277 -4.18 9.33 2.86
N THR A 278 -3.92 10.33 2.03
CA THR A 278 -4.95 10.94 1.20
C THR A 278 -4.86 10.41 -0.24
N PHE A 279 -5.94 9.78 -0.67
CA PHE A 279 -6.13 9.37 -2.06
C PHE A 279 -6.98 10.41 -2.76
N THR A 280 -6.37 11.25 -3.57
CA THR A 280 -7.07 12.21 -4.41
C THR A 280 -7.21 11.64 -5.82
N MET A 281 -8.43 11.60 -6.32
CA MET A 281 -8.78 10.96 -7.58
C MET A 281 -9.51 11.93 -8.48
N ASP A 282 -8.95 12.18 -9.66
CA ASP A 282 -9.62 12.95 -10.70
C ASP A 282 -10.51 12.03 -11.53
N ALA A 283 -11.79 12.34 -11.62
CA ALA A 283 -12.76 11.59 -12.41
C ALA A 283 -12.76 12.05 -13.86
N PHE A 284 -12.76 11.08 -14.77
CA PHE A 284 -12.85 11.29 -16.21
C PHE A 284 -14.12 10.66 -16.77
N PRO A 285 -14.66 11.16 -17.86
CA PRO A 285 -15.78 10.51 -18.54
C PRO A 285 -15.43 9.07 -18.92
N GLY A 286 -16.25 8.13 -18.49
CA GLY A 286 -16.10 6.71 -18.74
C GLY A 286 -17.44 6.00 -18.84
N TYR A 287 -17.43 4.71 -19.11
CA TYR A 287 -18.61 3.86 -19.15
C TYR A 287 -18.68 3.04 -17.87
N THR A 288 -19.87 2.90 -17.31
CA THR A 288 -20.11 1.97 -16.19
C THR A 288 -20.05 0.53 -16.69
N GLN A 289 -19.93 -0.43 -15.77
CA GLN A 289 -19.92 -1.86 -16.13
C GLN A 289 -21.28 -2.34 -16.67
N PHE A 290 -22.35 -1.65 -16.29
CA PHE A 290 -23.73 -2.01 -16.64
C PHE A 290 -24.32 -1.16 -17.78
N ASP A 291 -23.70 -0.02 -18.16
CA ASP A 291 -24.13 0.80 -19.29
C ASP A 291 -22.92 1.29 -20.10
N SER A 292 -22.75 0.71 -21.27
CA SER A 292 -21.68 1.07 -22.20
C SER A 292 -22.12 2.11 -23.24
N THR A 293 -23.33 2.62 -23.16
CA THR A 293 -23.89 3.56 -24.14
C THR A 293 -23.68 5.01 -23.76
N LYS A 294 -23.63 5.30 -22.45
CA LYS A 294 -23.51 6.66 -21.92
C LYS A 294 -22.19 6.83 -21.17
N LYS A 295 -21.44 7.87 -21.54
CA LYS A 295 -20.28 8.30 -20.78
C LYS A 295 -20.74 9.18 -19.62
N VAL A 296 -20.30 8.83 -18.42
CA VAL A 296 -20.56 9.57 -17.19
C VAL A 296 -19.25 9.78 -16.43
N MET A 297 -19.16 10.84 -15.64
CA MET A 297 -18.04 11.07 -14.72
C MET A 297 -18.30 10.38 -13.38
N CYS A 298 -19.57 10.40 -12.95
CA CYS A 298 -20.03 9.79 -11.71
C CYS A 298 -21.47 9.33 -11.86
N VAL A 299 -21.81 8.23 -11.24
CA VAL A 299 -23.19 7.79 -11.01
C VAL A 299 -23.38 7.68 -9.51
N MET A 300 -24.44 8.27 -9.00
CA MET A 300 -24.82 8.18 -7.60
C MET A 300 -26.14 7.44 -7.51
N GLN A 301 -26.18 6.37 -6.74
CA GLN A 301 -27.35 5.50 -6.58
C GLN A 301 -27.75 5.47 -5.12
N VAL A 302 -29.03 5.55 -4.82
CA VAL A 302 -29.59 5.31 -3.50
C VAL A 302 -30.52 4.12 -3.61
N ILE A 303 -30.25 3.08 -2.84
CA ILE A 303 -30.94 1.80 -2.95
C ILE A 303 -32.17 1.82 -2.04
N GLY A 304 -33.30 1.25 -2.52
CA GLY A 304 -34.53 1.13 -1.72
C GLY A 304 -35.49 2.33 -1.84
N THR A 305 -35.26 3.24 -2.81
CA THR A 305 -36.14 4.39 -3.02
C THR A 305 -37.53 4.05 -3.58
N ASP A 306 -37.66 2.87 -4.21
CA ASP A 306 -38.92 2.46 -4.85
C ASP A 306 -39.96 1.89 -3.86
N ASN A 307 -39.57 1.56 -2.63
CA ASN A 307 -40.46 0.99 -1.59
C ASN A 307 -41.06 2.04 -0.65
N LEU A 308 -41.25 3.26 -1.12
CA LEU A 308 -41.70 4.41 -0.33
C LEU A 308 -43.16 4.35 0.10
N GLY A 309 -43.78 3.21 0.09
CA GLY A 309 -45.17 3.02 0.49
C GLY A 309 -45.49 1.74 1.25
N ASN A 310 -44.55 0.82 1.38
CA ASN A 310 -44.78 -0.44 2.12
C ASN A 310 -43.70 -0.62 3.20
N ASP A 311 -44.10 -0.34 4.41
CA ASP A 311 -43.30 -0.38 5.63
C ASP A 311 -42.80 -1.78 6.08
N SER A 312 -42.97 -2.82 5.30
CA SER A 312 -42.70 -4.17 5.81
C SER A 312 -41.38 -4.81 5.42
N ASP A 313 -40.68 -4.28 4.41
CA ASP A 313 -39.41 -4.85 3.98
C ASP A 313 -38.36 -3.75 3.82
N SER A 314 -37.99 -3.13 4.93
CA SER A 314 -36.75 -2.33 4.94
C SER A 314 -35.60 -3.26 4.63
N VAL A 315 -35.05 -3.11 3.43
CA VAL A 315 -33.74 -3.66 3.13
C VAL A 315 -32.79 -2.94 4.08
N HIS A 316 -32.49 -3.57 5.20
CA HIS A 316 -31.49 -3.07 6.11
C HIS A 316 -30.20 -2.94 5.29
N ALA A 317 -29.78 -1.72 5.08
CA ALA A 317 -28.43 -1.48 4.64
C ALA A 317 -27.54 -2.29 5.57
N LYS A 318 -26.84 -3.29 5.04
CA LYS A 318 -25.90 -4.07 5.83
C LYS A 318 -24.87 -3.06 6.30
N GLN A 319 -24.89 -2.73 7.57
CA GLN A 319 -23.80 -2.01 8.18
C GLN A 319 -22.53 -2.78 7.85
N HIS A 320 -21.61 -2.16 7.16
CA HIS A 320 -20.25 -2.64 7.05
C HIS A 320 -19.57 -2.48 8.41
N GLY A 321 -19.94 -3.32 9.32
CA GLY A 321 -19.34 -3.41 10.61
C GLY A 321 -19.17 -4.88 10.92
N THR A 322 -17.96 -5.35 10.82
CA THR A 322 -17.53 -6.70 11.12
C THR A 322 -17.76 -7.69 9.97
N LEU A 323 -16.68 -7.98 9.26
CA LEU A 323 -16.50 -9.26 8.58
C LEU A 323 -16.59 -10.36 9.64
N THR A 324 -17.80 -10.72 10.05
CA THR A 324 -18.00 -12.04 10.63
C THR A 324 -17.65 -13.03 9.54
N LYS A 325 -16.83 -13.99 9.88
CA LYS A 325 -16.41 -15.12 9.07
C LYS A 325 -17.58 -16.06 8.75
N ASP A 326 -18.67 -15.53 8.27
CA ASP A 326 -19.73 -16.33 7.71
C ASP A 326 -19.43 -16.40 6.21
N THR A 327 -18.79 -17.49 5.84
CA THR A 327 -18.74 -17.96 4.47
C THR A 327 -20.11 -17.76 3.84
N PRO A 328 -20.23 -16.99 2.75
CA PRO A 328 -21.48 -16.98 2.01
C PRO A 328 -21.71 -18.42 1.54
N ASP A 329 -22.79 -19.01 2.00
CA ASP A 329 -23.26 -20.30 1.48
C ASP A 329 -23.74 -20.05 0.05
N TYR A 330 -22.78 -20.09 -0.87
CA TYR A 330 -23.07 -20.16 -2.30
C TYR A 330 -23.50 -21.58 -2.61
N THR A 331 -24.70 -21.94 -2.23
CA THR A 331 -25.40 -23.02 -2.90
C THR A 331 -25.82 -22.48 -4.26
N ALA A 332 -24.93 -22.63 -5.24
CA ALA A 332 -25.33 -22.59 -6.64
C ALA A 332 -26.33 -23.71 -6.82
N THR A 333 -27.59 -23.36 -6.92
CA THR A 333 -28.61 -24.23 -7.47
C THR A 333 -28.19 -24.42 -8.94
N GLU A 334 -27.56 -25.55 -9.23
CA GLU A 334 -27.42 -26.03 -10.60
C GLU A 334 -28.84 -26.13 -11.18
N ALA A 335 -29.15 -25.25 -12.12
CA ALA A 335 -30.29 -25.42 -12.98
C ALA A 335 -29.98 -26.64 -13.86
N GLU A 336 -30.59 -27.76 -13.56
CA GLU A 336 -30.61 -28.91 -14.45
C GLU A 336 -31.22 -28.48 -15.77
N GLU A 337 -30.37 -28.31 -16.80
CA GLU A 337 -30.83 -28.34 -18.19
C GLU A 337 -31.26 -29.76 -18.53
N GLU A 338 -32.54 -30.07 -18.38
CA GLU A 338 -33.12 -31.20 -19.07
C GLU A 338 -33.16 -30.92 -20.58
N GLY A 339 -32.14 -31.39 -21.27
CA GLY A 339 -32.11 -31.49 -22.70
C GLY A 339 -33.06 -32.57 -23.18
N GLN A 340 -34.27 -32.23 -23.57
CA GLN A 340 -35.16 -33.12 -24.32
C GLN A 340 -34.76 -33.13 -25.79
N ILE A 341 -34.06 -34.17 -26.18
CA ILE A 341 -33.94 -34.57 -27.59
C ILE A 341 -35.16 -35.43 -27.91
N VAL A 342 -35.98 -35.02 -28.84
CA VAL A 342 -37.04 -35.85 -29.48
C VAL A 342 -36.82 -35.86 -31.00
N PRO A 343 -37.15 -36.93 -31.69
CA PRO A 343 -36.39 -37.67 -32.69
C PRO A 343 -36.36 -37.08 -34.09
#